data_48b63b762dc3f72a7ea065adf215501a
#
_entry.id   48b63b762dc3f72a7ea065adf215501a
#
_cell.length_a   1.000
_cell.length_b   1.000
_cell.length_c   1.000
_cell.angle_alpha   90.00
_cell.angle_beta   90.00
_cell.angle_gamma   90.00
#
_symmetry.space_group_name_H-M   'P 1'
#
loop_
_entity.id
_entity.type
_entity.pdbx_description
1 polymer ?
#
loop_
_entity_poly.entity_id
_entity_poly.type
_entity_poly.pdbx_seq_one_letter_code
_entity_poly.pdbx_strand_id
1 'polypeptide(L)'
;MYIEEYMGIEPKISKRSKIFKNAVIAGDVTISDYVSVWYNATIRGDMAPVVILENTNIQDNCVIHTNTGLPTHIGKNVTVGHAAIIHAATVEDNCLIGMGSIILDGAVIGKNSLVGAGCVVPPNKIVPENTLVVGNPMKIIRKLSEDELKNISLNKDYYLKLMSEYK
;
A
#
# COMPACT_ATOMS: atom_id res chain seq x y z
N MET A 1 12.05 -5.07 -13.78
CA MET A 1 12.16 -4.58 -12.39
C MET A 1 13.55 -4.03 -12.18
N TYR A 2 13.67 -3.02 -11.33
CA TYR A 2 14.94 -2.47 -10.88
C TYR A 2 14.98 -2.61 -9.36
N ILE A 3 16.03 -3.25 -8.83
CA ILE A 3 16.27 -3.40 -7.40
C ILE A 3 17.59 -2.69 -7.14
N GLU A 4 17.59 -1.71 -6.25
CA GLU A 4 18.74 -0.87 -5.97
C GLU A 4 19.08 -0.87 -4.49
N GLU A 5 20.36 -1.04 -4.18
CA GLU A 5 20.93 -0.80 -2.88
C GLU A 5 20.99 0.72 -2.60
N TYR A 6 20.77 1.11 -1.35
CA TYR A 6 21.05 2.45 -0.86
C TYR A 6 21.91 2.40 0.42
N MET A 7 23.08 3.00 0.38
CA MET A 7 24.04 3.04 1.51
C MET A 7 24.35 1.65 2.13
N GLY A 8 24.51 0.62 1.31
CA GLY A 8 24.80 -0.74 1.76
C GLY A 8 23.58 -1.56 2.20
N ILE A 9 22.37 -1.02 2.05
CA ILE A 9 21.13 -1.70 2.42
C ILE A 9 20.39 -2.12 1.15
N GLU A 10 20.29 -3.44 0.94
CA GLU A 10 19.52 -4.03 -0.16
C GLU A 10 18.09 -4.36 0.25
N PRO A 11 17.11 -4.20 -0.65
CA PRO A 11 15.74 -4.65 -0.43
C PRO A 11 15.65 -6.16 -0.11
N LYS A 12 14.85 -6.50 0.90
CA LYS A 12 14.54 -7.88 1.31
C LYS A 12 13.20 -8.29 0.71
N ILE A 13 13.25 -9.09 -0.35
CA ILE A 13 12.06 -9.48 -1.13
C ILE A 13 11.84 -10.98 -1.02
N SER A 14 10.67 -11.40 -0.56
CA SER A 14 10.31 -12.82 -0.51
C SER A 14 10.31 -13.45 -1.91
N LYS A 15 10.81 -14.67 -2.01
CA LYS A 15 10.76 -15.48 -3.24
C LYS A 15 9.34 -15.84 -3.69
N ARG A 16 8.35 -15.72 -2.80
CA ARG A 16 6.93 -15.96 -3.10
C ARG A 16 6.18 -14.71 -3.53
N SER A 17 6.82 -13.54 -3.47
CA SER A 17 6.28 -12.28 -4.02
C SER A 17 6.52 -12.19 -5.51
N LYS A 18 5.81 -11.29 -6.17
CA LYS A 18 5.97 -11.03 -7.61
C LYS A 18 6.14 -9.55 -7.88
N ILE A 19 7.30 -9.22 -8.46
CA ILE A 19 7.65 -7.85 -8.85
C ILE A 19 7.56 -7.77 -10.37
N PHE A 20 6.63 -6.97 -10.87
CA PHE A 20 6.37 -6.84 -12.29
C PHE A 20 7.38 -5.94 -13.00
N LYS A 21 7.34 -5.96 -14.33
CA LYS A 21 8.27 -5.22 -15.18
C LYS A 21 8.20 -3.71 -14.90
N ASN A 22 9.35 -3.05 -14.89
CA ASN A 22 9.55 -1.61 -14.64
C ASN A 22 9.17 -1.13 -13.22
N ALA A 23 8.79 -2.02 -12.30
CA ALA A 23 8.73 -1.63 -10.90
C ALA A 23 10.15 -1.38 -10.36
N VAL A 24 10.28 -0.37 -9.49
CA VAL A 24 11.53 0.03 -8.84
C VAL A 24 11.41 -0.18 -7.34
N ILE A 25 12.39 -0.86 -6.73
CA ILE A 25 12.46 -1.09 -5.28
C ILE A 25 13.86 -0.71 -4.84
N ALA A 26 14.00 0.26 -3.94
CA ALA A 26 15.29 0.80 -3.54
C ALA A 26 15.43 0.98 -2.03
N GLY A 27 16.61 0.65 -1.48
CA GLY A 27 16.98 0.86 -0.08
C GLY A 27 16.33 -0.10 0.91
N ASP A 28 16.06 0.37 2.13
CA ASP A 28 15.53 -0.45 3.23
C ASP A 28 14.04 -0.76 3.03
N VAL A 29 13.77 -1.72 2.15
CA VAL A 29 12.43 -2.20 1.81
C VAL A 29 12.31 -3.67 2.13
N THR A 30 11.30 -4.05 2.91
CA THR A 30 10.95 -5.45 3.19
C THR A 30 9.62 -5.80 2.56
N ILE A 31 9.61 -6.81 1.68
CA ILE A 31 8.42 -7.33 0.99
C ILE A 31 8.20 -8.77 1.40
N SER A 32 7.07 -9.02 2.06
CA SER A 32 6.66 -10.34 2.57
C SER A 32 6.10 -11.26 1.48
N ASP A 33 5.67 -12.46 1.88
CA ASP A 33 5.14 -13.49 0.99
C ASP A 33 3.86 -13.04 0.26
N TYR A 34 3.73 -13.48 -0.99
CA TYR A 34 2.54 -13.26 -1.81
C TYR A 34 2.18 -11.78 -2.04
N VAL A 35 3.12 -10.88 -1.82
CA VAL A 35 2.97 -9.49 -2.25
C VAL A 35 3.15 -9.40 -3.76
N SER A 36 2.30 -8.62 -4.44
CA SER A 36 2.48 -8.27 -5.85
C SER A 36 2.74 -6.77 -6.01
N VAL A 37 3.83 -6.42 -6.68
CA VAL A 37 4.18 -5.04 -7.04
C VAL A 37 4.08 -4.91 -8.56
N TRP A 38 3.07 -4.16 -9.00
CA TRP A 38 2.68 -4.07 -10.41
C TRP A 38 3.51 -3.06 -11.19
N TYR A 39 3.18 -2.91 -12.48
CA TYR A 39 4.01 -2.17 -13.43
C TYR A 39 4.24 -0.71 -13.01
N ASN A 40 5.48 -0.25 -13.16
CA ASN A 40 5.92 1.12 -12.88
C ASN A 40 5.69 1.61 -11.43
N ALA A 41 5.32 0.73 -10.50
CA ALA A 41 5.26 1.12 -9.09
C ALA A 41 6.68 1.39 -8.57
N THR A 42 6.82 2.41 -7.71
CA THR A 42 8.09 2.79 -7.09
C THR A 42 7.98 2.68 -5.58
N ILE A 43 8.88 1.90 -4.98
CA ILE A 43 8.96 1.70 -3.52
C ILE A 43 10.38 2.06 -3.08
N ARG A 44 10.52 3.08 -2.24
CA ARG A 44 11.83 3.60 -1.87
C ARG A 44 11.94 3.85 -0.36
N GLY A 45 12.86 3.12 0.29
CA GLY A 45 13.18 3.20 1.71
C GLY A 45 14.57 3.76 1.95
N ASP A 46 14.84 4.99 1.54
CA ASP A 46 16.14 5.65 1.68
C ASP A 46 16.21 6.63 2.86
N MET A 47 15.09 7.07 3.40
CA MET A 47 15.01 7.98 4.55
C MET A 47 14.56 7.27 5.83
N ALA A 48 13.81 6.17 5.70
CA ALA A 48 13.35 5.28 6.75
C ALA A 48 12.87 3.96 6.12
N PRO A 49 12.64 2.87 6.90
CA PRO A 49 12.20 1.60 6.36
C PRO A 49 10.81 1.64 5.71
N VAL A 50 10.63 0.83 4.67
CA VAL A 50 9.32 0.45 4.12
C VAL A 50 9.07 -1.02 4.40
N VAL A 51 7.92 -1.35 4.98
CA VAL A 51 7.51 -2.74 5.25
C VAL A 51 6.15 -3.00 4.61
N ILE A 52 6.08 -4.06 3.78
CA ILE A 52 4.85 -4.49 3.12
C ILE A 52 4.59 -5.94 3.47
N LEU A 53 3.47 -6.19 4.14
CA LEU A 53 3.13 -7.51 4.66
C LEU A 53 2.30 -8.34 3.66
N GLU A 54 2.09 -9.61 4.03
CA GLU A 54 1.63 -10.69 3.17
C GLU A 54 0.31 -10.41 2.45
N ASN A 55 0.17 -10.99 1.25
CA ASN A 55 -1.02 -10.94 0.39
C ASN A 55 -1.43 -9.53 -0.07
N THR A 56 -0.56 -8.55 0.09
CA THR A 56 -0.82 -7.16 -0.30
C THR A 56 -0.48 -6.94 -1.78
N ASN A 57 -1.29 -6.13 -2.47
CA ASN A 57 -1.00 -5.74 -3.85
C ASN A 57 -0.78 -4.23 -3.96
N ILE A 58 0.33 -3.86 -4.59
CA ILE A 58 0.70 -2.47 -4.92
C ILE A 58 0.53 -2.32 -6.42
N GLN A 59 -0.54 -1.65 -6.83
CA GLN A 59 -0.92 -1.60 -8.24
C GLN A 59 -0.07 -0.64 -9.06
N ASP A 60 -0.38 -0.58 -10.36
CA ASP A 60 0.43 0.15 -11.33
C ASP A 60 0.58 1.62 -10.97
N ASN A 61 1.78 2.16 -11.21
CA ASN A 61 2.16 3.56 -10.98
C ASN A 61 2.02 4.06 -9.52
N CYS A 62 1.87 3.18 -8.55
CA CYS A 62 1.89 3.58 -7.13
C CYS A 62 3.27 4.10 -6.71
N VAL A 63 3.27 5.03 -5.75
CA VAL A 63 4.50 5.52 -5.11
C VAL A 63 4.42 5.26 -3.61
N ILE A 64 5.37 4.49 -3.08
CA ILE A 64 5.51 4.22 -1.65
C ILE A 64 6.85 4.81 -1.22
N HIS A 65 6.82 5.75 -0.30
CA HIS A 65 8.02 6.43 0.17
C HIS A 65 7.95 6.71 1.67
N THR A 66 9.00 7.28 2.20
CA THR A 66 9.21 7.56 3.62
C THR A 66 9.65 9.00 3.83
N ASN A 67 9.68 9.46 5.07
CA ASN A 67 10.33 10.70 5.45
C ASN A 67 11.39 10.42 6.52
N THR A 68 12.27 11.37 6.79
CA THR A 68 13.36 11.21 7.78
C THR A 68 12.82 10.76 9.13
N GLY A 69 13.19 9.53 9.53
CA GLY A 69 12.75 8.91 10.78
C GLY A 69 11.28 8.49 10.83
N LEU A 70 10.52 8.63 9.73
CA LEU A 70 9.11 8.24 9.61
C LEU A 70 8.97 7.11 8.57
N PRO A 71 8.82 5.85 9.01
CA PRO A 71 8.68 4.70 8.12
C PRO A 71 7.32 4.65 7.44
N THR A 72 7.22 3.85 6.39
CA THR A 72 5.95 3.43 5.81
C THR A 72 5.69 1.97 6.13
N HIS A 73 4.52 1.70 6.70
CA HIS A 73 4.08 0.35 7.03
C HIS A 73 2.76 0.04 6.32
N ILE A 74 2.74 -1.04 5.54
CA ILE A 74 1.53 -1.54 4.88
C ILE A 74 1.26 -2.96 5.37
N GLY A 75 0.12 -3.12 6.01
CA GLY A 75 -0.34 -4.36 6.63
C GLY A 75 -0.62 -5.48 5.63
N LYS A 76 -1.22 -6.56 6.14
CA LYS A 76 -1.61 -7.74 5.37
C LYS A 76 -2.91 -7.51 4.61
N ASN A 77 -3.03 -8.21 3.47
CA ASN A 77 -4.28 -8.21 2.68
C ASN A 77 -4.73 -6.82 2.23
N VAL A 78 -3.79 -5.88 2.05
CA VAL A 78 -4.09 -4.53 1.60
C VAL A 78 -4.11 -4.45 0.08
N THR A 79 -5.10 -3.75 -0.46
CA THR A 79 -5.09 -3.34 -1.87
C THR A 79 -4.73 -1.87 -1.96
N VAL A 80 -3.62 -1.55 -2.65
CA VAL A 80 -3.22 -0.19 -2.98
C VAL A 80 -3.52 0.05 -4.46
N GLY A 81 -4.58 0.80 -4.73
CA GLY A 81 -5.10 1.05 -6.07
C GLY A 81 -4.17 1.89 -6.93
N HIS A 82 -4.32 1.74 -8.25
CA HIS A 82 -3.47 2.38 -9.25
C HIS A 82 -3.17 3.86 -8.97
N ALA A 83 -1.93 4.26 -9.16
CA ALA A 83 -1.43 5.62 -8.96
C ALA A 83 -1.65 6.22 -7.55
N ALA A 84 -1.92 5.41 -6.54
CA ALA A 84 -1.98 5.88 -5.16
C ALA A 84 -0.58 6.22 -4.64
N ILE A 85 -0.51 7.19 -3.73
CA ILE A 85 0.72 7.61 -3.05
C ILE A 85 0.57 7.33 -1.55
N ILE A 86 1.51 6.60 -0.97
CA ILE A 86 1.61 6.40 0.48
C ILE A 86 2.98 6.89 0.92
N HIS A 87 2.98 7.95 1.71
CA HIS A 87 4.20 8.64 2.13
C HIS A 87 4.28 8.70 3.65
N ALA A 88 5.28 8.03 4.23
CA ALA A 88 5.56 8.01 5.67
C ALA A 88 4.32 7.74 6.55
N ALA A 89 3.50 6.76 6.16
CA ALA A 89 2.19 6.49 6.77
C ALA A 89 2.02 5.00 7.11
N THR A 90 1.03 4.71 7.96
CA THR A 90 0.65 3.34 8.32
C THR A 90 -0.71 3.00 7.71
N VAL A 91 -0.76 1.91 6.98
CA VAL A 91 -2.00 1.29 6.51
C VAL A 91 -2.12 -0.06 7.21
N GLU A 92 -3.12 -0.23 8.05
CA GLU A 92 -3.34 -1.48 8.76
C GLU A 92 -3.96 -2.56 7.85
N ASP A 93 -4.18 -3.77 8.41
CA ASP A 93 -4.63 -4.94 7.65
C ASP A 93 -6.00 -4.77 6.98
N ASN A 94 -6.20 -5.47 5.87
CA ASN A 94 -7.47 -5.57 5.13
C ASN A 94 -8.01 -4.23 4.64
N CYS A 95 -7.17 -3.26 4.35
CA CYS A 95 -7.60 -1.98 3.81
C CYS A 95 -7.66 -1.97 2.29
N LEU A 96 -8.55 -1.13 1.75
CA LEU A 96 -8.53 -0.76 0.34
C LEU A 96 -8.23 0.72 0.20
N ILE A 97 -7.10 1.01 -0.43
CA ILE A 97 -6.66 2.37 -0.77
C ILE A 97 -7.05 2.62 -2.23
N GLY A 98 -7.98 3.53 -2.44
CA GLY A 98 -8.56 3.81 -3.76
C GLY A 98 -7.54 4.42 -4.74
N MET A 99 -7.80 4.25 -6.03
CA MET A 99 -6.95 4.74 -7.12
C MET A 99 -6.68 6.25 -6.98
N GLY A 100 -5.42 6.67 -7.18
CA GLY A 100 -5.01 8.07 -7.15
C GLY A 100 -5.17 8.76 -5.80
N SER A 101 -5.40 8.02 -4.71
CA SER A 101 -5.44 8.62 -3.37
C SER A 101 -4.04 8.94 -2.85
N ILE A 102 -3.95 9.87 -1.91
CA ILE A 102 -2.69 10.34 -1.32
C ILE A 102 -2.79 10.26 0.19
N ILE A 103 -1.94 9.44 0.80
CA ILE A 103 -1.84 9.26 2.25
C ILE A 103 -0.55 9.89 2.71
N LEU A 104 -0.62 10.89 3.59
CA LEU A 104 0.52 11.71 3.98
C LEU A 104 1.10 11.33 5.35
N ASP A 105 2.24 11.95 5.66
CA ASP A 105 3.13 11.67 6.80
C ASP A 105 2.40 11.48 8.12
N GLY A 106 2.71 10.40 8.80
CA GLY A 106 2.13 10.08 10.11
C GLY A 106 0.64 9.72 10.10
N ALA A 107 0.00 9.68 8.93
CA ALA A 107 -1.39 9.22 8.85
C ALA A 107 -1.50 7.72 9.15
N VAL A 108 -2.62 7.33 9.77
CA VAL A 108 -2.93 5.93 10.08
C VAL A 108 -4.29 5.58 9.48
N ILE A 109 -4.30 4.58 8.63
CA ILE A 109 -5.54 3.98 8.11
C ILE A 109 -5.83 2.73 8.92
N GLY A 110 -6.85 2.79 9.76
CA GLY A 110 -7.25 1.68 10.63
C GLY A 110 -7.79 0.49 9.85
N LYS A 111 -7.72 -0.70 10.45
CA LYS A 111 -8.09 -1.99 9.82
C LYS A 111 -9.43 -1.97 9.12
N ASN A 112 -9.52 -2.76 8.06
CA ASN A 112 -10.75 -2.96 7.28
C ASN A 112 -11.34 -1.65 6.73
N SER A 113 -10.57 -0.58 6.56
CA SER A 113 -11.07 0.70 6.08
C SER A 113 -10.91 0.86 4.57
N LEU A 114 -11.76 1.70 3.99
CA LEU A 114 -11.77 2.04 2.58
C LEU A 114 -11.48 3.55 2.42
N VAL A 115 -10.38 3.85 1.76
CA VAL A 115 -10.06 5.20 1.28
C VAL A 115 -10.54 5.30 -0.15
N GLY A 116 -11.49 6.19 -0.43
CA GLY A 116 -12.06 6.37 -1.76
C GLY A 116 -11.06 6.91 -2.77
N ALA A 117 -11.29 6.65 -4.06
CA ALA A 117 -10.42 7.11 -5.13
C ALA A 117 -10.23 8.64 -5.10
N GLY A 118 -9.01 9.11 -5.35
CA GLY A 118 -8.65 10.53 -5.33
C GLY A 118 -8.71 11.21 -3.95
N CYS A 119 -8.91 10.45 -2.89
CA CYS A 119 -8.96 10.99 -1.54
C CYS A 119 -7.58 11.43 -1.07
N VAL A 120 -7.51 12.57 -0.36
CA VAL A 120 -6.27 13.03 0.30
C VAL A 120 -6.44 12.92 1.81
N VAL A 121 -5.64 12.06 2.43
CA VAL A 121 -5.53 11.92 3.89
C VAL A 121 -4.39 12.80 4.38
N PRO A 122 -4.68 13.92 5.07
CA PRO A 122 -3.66 14.86 5.52
C PRO A 122 -2.70 14.24 6.58
N PRO A 123 -1.55 14.87 6.82
CA PRO A 123 -0.59 14.41 7.81
C PRO A 123 -1.21 14.21 9.20
N ASN A 124 -0.74 13.17 9.90
CA ASN A 124 -1.14 12.81 11.28
C ASN A 124 -2.65 12.54 11.46
N LYS A 125 -3.40 12.32 10.39
CA LYS A 125 -4.82 11.95 10.49
C LYS A 125 -4.97 10.46 10.74
N ILE A 126 -5.92 10.13 11.61
CA ILE A 126 -6.30 8.76 11.92
C ILE A 126 -7.67 8.49 11.29
N VAL A 127 -7.71 7.52 10.39
CA VAL A 127 -8.96 6.92 9.90
C VAL A 127 -9.29 5.77 10.84
N PRO A 128 -10.44 5.80 11.55
CA PRO A 128 -10.84 4.70 12.41
C PRO A 128 -11.05 3.41 11.62
N GLU A 129 -10.94 2.27 12.28
CA GLU A 129 -11.21 0.97 11.66
C GLU A 129 -12.65 0.85 11.11
N ASN A 130 -12.83 -0.01 10.09
CA ASN A 130 -14.11 -0.29 9.43
C ASN A 130 -14.80 0.97 8.87
N THR A 131 -14.03 1.92 8.34
CA THR A 131 -14.54 3.25 7.99
C THR A 131 -14.33 3.57 6.50
N LEU A 132 -15.34 4.21 5.89
CA LEU A 132 -15.25 4.85 4.57
C LEU A 132 -14.81 6.31 4.73
N VAL A 133 -13.73 6.69 4.06
CA VAL A 133 -13.31 8.08 3.90
C VAL A 133 -13.21 8.45 2.44
N VAL A 134 -13.60 9.68 2.08
CA VAL A 134 -13.53 10.22 0.72
C VAL A 134 -13.21 11.72 0.74
N GLY A 135 -12.76 12.23 -0.38
CA GLY A 135 -12.61 13.66 -0.64
C GLY A 135 -11.20 14.21 -0.45
N ASN A 136 -11.02 15.46 -0.82
CA ASN A 136 -9.79 16.23 -0.67
C ASN A 136 -10.12 17.60 -0.01
N PRO A 137 -9.76 17.84 1.26
CA PRO A 137 -9.21 16.84 2.21
C PRO A 137 -10.26 15.77 2.60
N MET A 138 -9.77 14.65 3.14
CA MET A 138 -10.62 13.54 3.54
C MET A 138 -11.76 13.94 4.47
N LYS A 139 -12.90 13.27 4.31
CA LYS A 139 -14.01 13.28 5.27
C LYS A 139 -14.37 11.86 5.65
N ILE A 140 -14.57 11.61 6.93
CA ILE A 140 -15.16 10.36 7.42
C ILE A 140 -16.63 10.38 7.04
N ILE A 141 -17.09 9.37 6.29
CA ILE A 141 -18.46 9.29 5.79
C ILE A 141 -19.33 8.44 6.71
N ARG A 142 -18.91 7.18 6.94
CA ARG A 142 -19.66 6.20 7.72
C ARG A 142 -18.81 4.95 7.97
N LYS A 143 -19.35 4.06 8.79
CA LYS A 143 -18.82 2.68 8.85
C LYS A 143 -19.11 1.94 7.56
N LEU A 144 -18.24 1.00 7.21
CA LEU A 144 -18.45 0.09 6.09
C LEU A 144 -19.55 -0.92 6.40
N SER A 145 -20.30 -1.31 5.39
CA SER A 145 -21.24 -2.43 5.46
C SER A 145 -20.51 -3.77 5.38
N GLU A 146 -21.18 -4.85 5.77
CA GLU A 146 -20.64 -6.22 5.64
C GLU A 146 -20.32 -6.57 4.18
N ASP A 147 -21.13 -6.14 3.23
CA ASP A 147 -20.89 -6.35 1.80
C ASP A 147 -19.65 -5.60 1.30
N GLU A 148 -19.41 -4.40 1.79
CA GLU A 148 -18.19 -3.64 1.45
C GLU A 148 -16.94 -4.32 2.03
N LEU A 149 -16.98 -4.78 3.27
CA LEU A 149 -15.90 -5.54 3.89
C LEU A 149 -15.61 -6.84 3.11
N LYS A 150 -16.65 -7.55 2.69
CA LYS A 150 -16.53 -8.73 1.83
C LYS A 150 -15.90 -8.39 0.49
N ASN A 151 -16.31 -7.27 -0.13
CA ASN A 151 -15.76 -6.84 -1.41
C ASN A 151 -14.27 -6.46 -1.32
N ILE A 152 -13.81 -5.86 -0.22
CA ILE A 152 -12.38 -5.62 0.03
C ILE A 152 -11.61 -6.95 0.03
N SER A 153 -12.11 -7.97 0.73
CA SER A 153 -11.49 -9.30 0.74
C SER A 153 -11.47 -9.96 -0.65
N LEU A 154 -12.57 -9.91 -1.38
CA LEU A 154 -12.66 -10.46 -2.74
C LEU A 154 -11.70 -9.77 -3.71
N ASN A 155 -11.51 -8.47 -3.58
CA ASN A 155 -10.55 -7.72 -4.40
C ASN A 155 -9.12 -8.22 -4.19
N LYS A 156 -8.70 -8.39 -2.95
CA LYS A 156 -7.40 -8.98 -2.60
C LYS A 156 -7.24 -10.38 -3.19
N ASP A 157 -8.26 -11.25 -3.06
CA ASP A 157 -8.22 -12.62 -3.58
C ASP A 157 -8.11 -12.64 -5.11
N TYR A 158 -8.79 -11.71 -5.79
CA TYR A 158 -8.66 -11.51 -7.23
C TYR A 158 -7.21 -11.20 -7.64
N TYR A 159 -6.53 -10.29 -6.94
CA TYR A 159 -5.14 -9.94 -7.24
C TYR A 159 -4.14 -11.06 -6.92
N LEU A 160 -4.39 -11.86 -5.89
CA LEU A 160 -3.59 -13.06 -5.61
C LEU A 160 -3.71 -14.08 -6.77
N LYS A 161 -4.93 -14.32 -7.25
CA LYS A 161 -5.18 -15.17 -8.40
C LYS A 161 -4.50 -14.60 -9.65
N LEU A 162 -4.74 -13.32 -9.95
CA LEU A 162 -4.19 -12.66 -11.12
C LEU A 162 -2.64 -12.72 -11.13
N MET A 163 -2.00 -12.47 -9.99
CA MET A 163 -0.56 -12.61 -9.85
C MET A 163 -0.06 -14.01 -10.23
N SER A 164 -0.81 -15.07 -9.89
CA SER A 164 -0.42 -16.45 -10.18
C SER A 164 -0.57 -16.82 -11.66
N GLU A 165 -1.41 -16.12 -12.42
CA GLU A 165 -1.64 -16.37 -13.85
C GLU A 165 -0.52 -15.80 -14.74
N TYR A 166 0.25 -14.82 -14.26
CA TYR A 166 1.42 -14.32 -14.97
C TYR A 166 2.60 -15.28 -14.79
N LYS A 167 3.21 -15.69 -15.90
CA LYS A 167 4.39 -16.57 -15.97
C LYS A 167 5.70 -15.78 -15.81
#